data_79b340e4978303a569f6e6decdee3f83
#
_entry.id   79b340e4978303a569f6e6decdee3f83
#
_cell.length_a   1.000
_cell.length_b   1.000
_cell.length_c   1.000
_cell.angle_alpha   90.00
_cell.angle_beta   90.00
_cell.angle_gamma   90.00
#
_symmetry.space_group_name_H-M   'P 1'
#
loop_
_entity.id
_entity.type
_entity.pdbx_description
1 polymer ?
#
loop_
_entity_poly.entity_id
_entity_poly.type
_entity_poly.pdbx_seq_one_letter_code
_entity_poly.pdbx_strand_id
1 'polypeptide(L)'
;HIKVILCSTLPAENFSWRPNITDGMQKIRHLNERVKAYCKANKIPYVDYFSAMLSEDGMGMKKEYQNDTVHPNVKGYDVMETIIVPAIEKALK
;
A
#
# COMPACT_ATOMS: atom_id res chain seq x y z
N HIS A 1 3.55 2.42 26.46
CA HIS A 1 2.48 2.15 25.50
C HIS A 1 3.02 1.98 24.10
N ILE A 2 2.51 0.99 23.40
CA ILE A 2 2.86 0.74 22.01
C ILE A 2 1.88 1.52 21.13
N LYS A 3 2.42 2.30 20.19
CA LYS A 3 1.62 2.96 19.17
C LYS A 3 1.57 2.07 17.94
N VAL A 4 0.40 1.95 17.33
CA VAL A 4 0.18 1.08 16.17
C VAL A 4 -0.26 1.92 14.98
N ILE A 5 0.35 1.65 13.83
CA ILE A 5 -0.06 2.21 12.54
C ILE A 5 -0.25 1.02 11.60
N LEU A 6 -1.37 0.97 10.90
CA LEU A 6 -1.58 -0.05 9.88
C LEU A 6 -1.45 0.58 8.49
N CYS A 7 -0.77 -0.13 7.61
CA CYS A 7 -0.53 0.36 6.25
C CYS A 7 -1.28 -0.49 5.24
N SER A 8 -1.66 0.14 4.13
CA SER A 8 -2.28 -0.58 3.03
C SER A 8 -1.32 -1.56 2.39
N THR A 9 -1.85 -2.59 1.74
CA THR A 9 -1.10 -3.44 0.83
C THR A 9 -0.83 -2.66 -0.44
N LEU A 10 0.36 -2.83 -1.02
CA LEU A 10 0.74 -2.14 -2.25
C LEU A 10 0.01 -2.71 -3.47
N PRO A 11 -0.20 -1.90 -4.52
CA PRO A 11 -0.77 -2.44 -5.75
C PRO A 11 0.21 -3.40 -6.44
N ALA A 12 -0.32 -4.46 -7.04
CA ALA A 12 0.48 -5.42 -7.78
C ALA A 12 -0.34 -5.97 -8.95
N GLU A 13 0.16 -5.77 -10.17
CA GLU A 13 -0.54 -6.18 -11.37
C GLU A 13 -0.61 -7.68 -11.52
N ASN A 14 0.53 -8.34 -11.27
CA ASN A 14 0.62 -9.79 -11.39
C ASN A 14 1.69 -10.34 -10.46
N PHE A 15 1.73 -11.67 -10.36
CA PHE A 15 2.72 -12.37 -9.54
C PHE A 15 3.41 -13.38 -10.45
N SER A 16 4.68 -13.12 -10.79
CA SER A 16 5.42 -13.94 -11.74
C SER A 16 5.53 -15.41 -11.30
N TRP A 17 5.54 -15.65 -9.98
CA TRP A 17 5.58 -17.01 -9.42
C TRP A 17 4.20 -17.68 -9.32
N ARG A 18 3.15 -16.96 -9.64
CA ARG A 18 1.76 -17.45 -9.63
C ARG A 18 1.01 -16.86 -10.82
N PRO A 19 1.37 -17.23 -12.06
CA PRO A 19 0.80 -16.58 -13.25
C PRO A 19 -0.70 -16.83 -13.45
N ASN A 20 -1.26 -17.84 -12.79
CA ASN A 20 -2.69 -18.11 -12.87
C ASN A 20 -3.56 -17.24 -11.97
N ILE A 21 -2.96 -16.42 -11.11
CA ILE A 21 -3.72 -15.45 -10.31
C ILE A 21 -3.97 -14.23 -11.18
N THR A 22 -5.22 -13.97 -11.51
CA THR A 22 -5.62 -12.89 -12.39
C THR A 22 -6.47 -11.80 -11.70
N ASP A 23 -6.88 -12.05 -10.45
CA ASP A 23 -7.73 -11.14 -9.68
C ASP A 23 -7.00 -10.52 -8.48
N GLY A 24 -5.67 -10.47 -8.52
CA GLY A 24 -4.86 -9.98 -7.41
C GLY A 24 -5.18 -8.55 -7.01
N MET A 25 -5.29 -7.63 -7.99
CA MET A 25 -5.61 -6.23 -7.70
C MET A 25 -6.97 -6.06 -7.04
N GLN A 26 -7.95 -6.82 -7.50
CA GLN A 26 -9.29 -6.79 -6.93
C GLN A 26 -9.28 -7.22 -5.47
N LYS A 27 -8.54 -8.28 -5.16
CA LYS A 27 -8.38 -8.77 -3.79
C LYS A 27 -7.62 -7.78 -2.91
N ILE A 28 -6.59 -7.14 -3.46
CA ILE A 28 -5.82 -6.12 -2.74
C ILE A 28 -6.73 -4.94 -2.37
N ARG A 29 -7.52 -4.44 -3.32
CA ARG A 29 -8.47 -3.35 -3.06
C ARG A 29 -9.45 -3.71 -1.96
N HIS A 30 -10.00 -4.92 -2.04
CA HIS A 30 -10.97 -5.39 -1.05
C HIS A 30 -10.34 -5.50 0.34
N LEU A 31 -9.13 -6.06 0.42
CA LEU A 31 -8.39 -6.15 1.68
C LEU A 31 -8.13 -4.76 2.28
N ASN A 32 -7.67 -3.82 1.45
CA ASN A 32 -7.36 -2.47 1.91
C ASN A 32 -8.61 -1.75 2.42
N GLU A 33 -9.76 -1.93 1.77
CA GLU A 33 -11.02 -1.36 2.24
C GLU A 33 -11.39 -1.90 3.62
N ARG A 34 -11.23 -3.21 3.82
CA ARG A 34 -11.54 -3.84 5.10
C ARG A 34 -10.59 -3.39 6.22
N VAL A 35 -9.29 -3.30 5.91
CA VAL A 35 -8.30 -2.82 6.89
C VAL A 35 -8.56 -1.37 7.24
N LYS A 36 -8.87 -0.54 6.26
CA LYS A 36 -9.19 0.86 6.48
C LYS A 36 -10.41 1.02 7.39
N ALA A 37 -11.45 0.24 7.15
CA ALA A 37 -12.67 0.26 7.97
C ALA A 37 -12.37 -0.19 9.40
N TYR A 38 -11.56 -1.23 9.57
CA TYR A 38 -11.13 -1.71 10.88
C TYR A 38 -10.38 -0.61 11.64
N CYS A 39 -9.46 0.08 10.97
CA CYS A 39 -8.69 1.17 11.57
C CYS A 39 -9.60 2.30 12.05
N LYS A 40 -10.58 2.66 11.21
CA LYS A 40 -11.54 3.70 11.56
C LYS A 40 -12.37 3.32 12.80
N ALA A 41 -12.83 2.06 12.84
CA ALA A 41 -13.65 1.58 13.95
C ALA A 41 -12.86 1.49 15.25
N ASN A 42 -11.56 1.27 15.19
CA ASN A 42 -10.71 1.06 16.36
C ASN A 42 -9.76 2.24 16.65
N LYS A 43 -9.95 3.36 15.96
CA LYS A 43 -9.13 4.58 16.12
C LYS A 43 -7.63 4.32 15.93
N ILE A 44 -7.30 3.48 14.94
CA ILE A 44 -5.92 3.17 14.55
C ILE A 44 -5.59 4.00 13.30
N PRO A 45 -4.46 4.73 13.27
CA PRO A 45 -4.04 5.42 12.05
C PRO A 45 -3.84 4.45 10.90
N TYR A 46 -4.36 4.80 9.73
CA TYR A 46 -4.23 4.02 8.52
C TYR A 46 -3.38 4.80 7.51
N VAL A 47 -2.37 4.16 6.94
CA VAL A 47 -1.48 4.77 5.97
C VAL A 47 -1.76 4.20 4.59
N ASP A 48 -2.14 5.06 3.67
CA ASP A 48 -2.54 4.66 2.32
C ASP A 48 -1.37 4.79 1.32
N TYR A 49 -0.51 3.77 1.28
CA TYR A 49 0.50 3.68 0.23
C TYR A 49 -0.11 3.32 -1.12
N PHE A 50 -1.19 2.54 -1.09
CA PHE A 50 -1.79 2.00 -2.31
C PHE A 50 -2.13 3.11 -3.31
N SER A 51 -2.86 4.13 -2.87
CA SER A 51 -3.28 5.21 -3.75
C SER A 51 -2.10 5.99 -4.33
N ALA A 52 -1.06 6.23 -3.52
CA ALA A 52 0.12 6.96 -3.96
C ALA A 52 0.97 6.18 -4.98
N MET A 53 0.93 4.86 -4.91
CA MET A 53 1.76 3.99 -5.75
C MET A 53 1.01 3.43 -6.96
N LEU A 54 -0.30 3.68 -7.03
CA LEU A 54 -1.16 3.11 -8.07
C LEU A 54 -0.90 3.77 -9.42
N SER A 55 -0.83 2.95 -10.49
CA SER A 55 -0.69 3.45 -11.85
C SER A 55 -1.95 4.18 -12.32
N GLU A 56 -1.82 4.99 -13.37
CA GLU A 56 -2.94 5.77 -13.90
C GLU A 56 -4.10 4.88 -14.37
N ASP A 57 -3.78 3.72 -14.94
CA ASP A 57 -4.80 2.78 -15.40
C ASP A 57 -5.44 1.97 -14.27
N GLY A 58 -4.92 2.12 -13.05
CA GLY A 58 -5.46 1.42 -11.89
C GLY A 58 -5.16 -0.07 -11.84
N MET A 59 -4.27 -0.58 -12.69
CA MET A 59 -4.04 -2.02 -12.83
C MET A 59 -2.87 -2.55 -12.02
N GLY A 60 -2.04 -1.67 -11.49
CA GLY A 60 -0.88 -2.10 -10.72
C GLY A 60 -0.09 -0.92 -10.17
N MET A 61 1.14 -1.17 -9.75
CA MET A 61 2.04 -0.13 -9.26
C MET A 61 2.63 0.64 -10.43
N LYS A 62 2.81 1.97 -10.27
CA LYS A 62 3.46 2.80 -11.29
C LYS A 62 4.79 2.17 -11.69
N LYS A 63 5.07 2.13 -12.99
CA LYS A 63 6.30 1.54 -13.53
C LYS A 63 7.56 2.17 -12.98
N GLU A 64 7.52 3.46 -12.73
CA GLU A 64 8.66 4.21 -12.20
C GLU A 64 9.00 3.86 -10.76
N TYR A 65 8.09 3.19 -10.04
CA TYR A 65 8.26 2.83 -8.64
C TYR A 65 8.60 1.36 -8.41
N GLN A 66 8.68 0.56 -9.46
CA GLN A 66 8.91 -0.88 -9.33
C GLN A 66 9.71 -1.43 -10.51
N ASN A 67 10.29 -2.62 -10.34
CA ASN A 67 11.02 -3.30 -11.40
C ASN A 67 10.40 -4.64 -11.79
N ASP A 68 9.62 -5.24 -10.89
CA ASP A 68 9.08 -6.60 -11.06
C ASP A 68 7.58 -6.71 -10.83
N THR A 69 6.86 -5.59 -10.85
CA THR A 69 5.42 -5.46 -10.62
C THR A 69 4.97 -5.64 -9.17
N VAL A 70 5.85 -6.06 -8.27
CA VAL A 70 5.49 -6.37 -6.87
C VAL A 70 6.30 -5.56 -5.87
N HIS A 71 7.62 -5.49 -6.04
CA HIS A 71 8.50 -4.85 -5.07
C HIS A 71 8.81 -3.40 -5.46
N PRO A 72 8.69 -2.44 -4.51
CA PRO A 72 9.12 -1.07 -4.79
C PRO A 72 10.61 -1.02 -5.06
N ASN A 73 11.00 -0.15 -5.98
CA ASN A 73 12.42 0.20 -6.17
C ASN A 73 12.78 1.39 -5.25
N VAL A 74 13.98 1.95 -5.39
CA VAL A 74 14.44 3.07 -4.55
C VAL A 74 13.47 4.25 -4.64
N LYS A 75 13.04 4.59 -5.85
CA LYS A 75 12.10 5.70 -6.07
C LYS A 75 10.74 5.43 -5.39
N GLY A 76 10.27 4.19 -5.47
CA GLY A 76 9.04 3.78 -4.80
C GLY A 76 9.15 3.92 -3.29
N TYR A 77 10.25 3.46 -2.70
CA TYR A 77 10.50 3.62 -1.26
C TYR A 77 10.61 5.08 -0.85
N ASP A 78 11.19 5.93 -1.70
CA ASP A 78 11.26 7.37 -1.40
C ASP A 78 9.86 7.97 -1.27
N VAL A 79 8.94 7.57 -2.15
CA VAL A 79 7.53 8.02 -2.06
C VAL A 79 6.89 7.51 -0.77
N MET A 80 7.10 6.24 -0.43
CA MET A 80 6.54 5.67 0.79
C MET A 80 7.07 6.40 2.03
N GLU A 81 8.35 6.76 2.04
CA GLU A 81 8.95 7.50 3.15
C GLU A 81 8.25 8.85 3.37
N THR A 82 7.93 9.57 2.30
CA THR A 82 7.25 10.86 2.42
C THR A 82 5.86 10.73 3.03
N ILE A 83 5.28 9.55 2.99
CA ILE A 83 3.96 9.27 3.52
C ILE A 83 4.04 8.79 4.97
N ILE A 84 4.96 7.86 5.25
CA ILE A 84 5.02 7.21 6.56
C ILE A 84 5.64 8.10 7.65
N VAL A 85 6.65 8.91 7.30
CA VAL A 85 7.32 9.74 8.31
C VAL A 85 6.36 10.70 9.00
N PRO A 86 5.55 11.48 8.27
CA PRO A 86 4.55 12.34 8.94
C PRO A 86 3.54 11.55 9.79
N ALA A 87 3.16 10.36 9.33
CA ALA A 87 2.21 9.51 10.07
C ALA A 87 2.81 9.03 11.39
N ILE A 88 4.09 8.66 11.38
CA ILE A 88 4.81 8.25 12.59
C ILE A 88 4.91 9.42 13.56
N GLU A 89 5.30 10.60 13.08
CA GLU A 89 5.41 11.79 13.91
C GLU A 89 4.09 12.12 14.58
N LYS A 90 3.00 12.07 13.82
CA LYS A 90 1.65 12.33 14.35
C LYS A 90 1.27 11.31 15.41
N ALA A 91 1.59 10.03 15.20
CA ALA A 91 1.25 8.97 16.14
C ALA A 91 2.00 9.09 17.45
N LEU A 92 3.18 9.69 17.44
CA LEU A 92 4.03 9.85 18.64
C LEU A 92 3.70 11.07 19.46
N LYS A 93 2.83 11.93 19.00
CA LYS A 93 2.42 13.12 19.75
C LYS A 93 1.44 12.84 20.87
#